data_63b7bf58964a11bff7c5b9e7f74d40dc
#
_entry.id   63b7bf58964a11bff7c5b9e7f74d40dc
#
_cell.length_a   1.000
_cell.length_b   1.000
_cell.length_c   1.000
_cell.angle_alpha   90.00
_cell.angle_beta   90.00
_cell.angle_gamma   90.00
#
_symmetry.space_group_name_H-M   'P 1'
#
loop_
_entity.id
_entity.type
_entity.pdbx_description
1 polymer ?
#
loop_
_entity_poly.entity_id
_entity_poly.type
_entity_poly.pdbx_seq_one_letter_code
_entity_poly.pdbx_strand_id
1 'polypeptide(L)'
;MEQYNEKIGTRKDLVSYRIETAKSDLKSAKILLNAGEYKGANNRAYYAIFHAINAVHALDGRAFKRHKDAIANFNKDYVKTEIFPREVGRKIGEAEEIRHASDYDDFYIASKEETERQIAVAGEFIELSLIHISEPTRPRLI
;
A
#
# COMPACT_ATOMS: atom_id res chain seq x y z
N MET A 1 18.60 3.37 -27.53
CA MET A 1 18.17 1.98 -27.64
C MET A 1 18.22 1.26 -26.31
N GLU A 2 19.39 1.18 -25.73
CA GLU A 2 19.51 0.56 -24.42
C GLU A 2 18.62 1.25 -23.39
N GLN A 3 18.59 2.58 -23.43
CA GLN A 3 17.77 3.32 -22.50
C GLN A 3 16.30 2.97 -22.59
N TYR A 4 15.82 2.75 -23.80
CA TYR A 4 14.44 2.41 -24.00
C TYR A 4 14.14 1.02 -23.39
N ASN A 5 15.02 0.07 -23.65
CA ASN A 5 14.87 -1.28 -23.13
C ASN A 5 15.01 -1.30 -21.61
N GLU A 6 15.93 -0.48 -21.11
CA GLU A 6 16.13 -0.34 -19.68
C GLU A 6 14.89 0.21 -18.99
N LYS A 7 14.22 1.17 -19.63
CA LYS A 7 13.02 1.75 -19.05
C LYS A 7 11.92 0.72 -18.92
N ILE A 8 11.73 -0.12 -19.91
CA ILE A 8 10.72 -1.17 -19.85
C ILE A 8 11.07 -2.17 -18.78
N GLY A 9 12.33 -2.63 -18.74
CA GLY A 9 12.81 -3.53 -17.72
C GLY A 9 12.69 -2.93 -16.34
N THR A 10 13.10 -1.65 -16.26
CA THR A 10 13.07 -0.94 -14.99
C THR A 10 11.65 -0.84 -14.43
N ARG A 11 10.66 -0.64 -15.29
CA ARG A 11 9.28 -0.56 -14.84
C ARG A 11 8.83 -1.88 -14.22
N LYS A 12 9.05 -2.98 -14.90
CA LYS A 12 8.72 -4.30 -14.39
C LYS A 12 9.48 -4.59 -13.10
N ASP A 13 10.76 -4.28 -13.09
CA ASP A 13 11.58 -4.49 -11.93
C ASP A 13 11.11 -3.64 -10.76
N LEU A 14 10.70 -2.42 -11.03
CA LEU A 14 10.24 -1.51 -10.00
C LEU A 14 8.93 -2.00 -9.36
N VAL A 15 7.99 -2.46 -10.19
CA VAL A 15 6.74 -3.02 -9.69
C VAL A 15 7.04 -4.20 -8.77
N SER A 16 7.88 -5.10 -9.26
CA SER A 16 8.26 -6.29 -8.51
C SER A 16 8.95 -5.94 -7.19
N TYR A 17 9.87 -5.01 -7.25
CA TYR A 17 10.60 -4.56 -6.07
C TYR A 17 9.64 -3.97 -5.02
N ARG A 18 8.70 -3.15 -5.45
CA ARG A 18 7.77 -2.51 -4.52
C ARG A 18 6.80 -3.50 -3.90
N ILE A 19 6.39 -4.51 -4.65
CA ILE A 19 5.56 -5.58 -4.09
C ILE A 19 6.37 -6.38 -3.07
N GLU A 20 7.62 -6.69 -3.36
CA GLU A 20 8.45 -7.41 -2.40
C GLU A 20 8.70 -6.59 -1.14
N THR A 21 8.87 -5.27 -1.30
CA THR A 21 9.00 -4.38 -0.15
C THR A 21 7.72 -4.38 0.68
N ALA A 22 6.56 -4.34 0.01
CA ALA A 22 5.27 -4.38 0.71
C ALA A 22 5.12 -5.68 1.51
N LYS A 23 5.48 -6.80 0.91
CA LYS A 23 5.41 -8.09 1.60
C LYS A 23 6.36 -8.14 2.79
N SER A 24 7.54 -7.56 2.62
CA SER A 24 8.54 -7.51 3.70
C SER A 24 8.01 -6.66 4.86
N ASP A 25 7.40 -5.52 4.56
CA ASP A 25 6.80 -4.68 5.60
C ASP A 25 5.67 -5.38 6.31
N LEU A 26 4.87 -6.15 5.58
CA LEU A 26 3.79 -6.93 6.19
C LEU A 26 4.37 -7.98 7.15
N LYS A 27 5.43 -8.64 6.72
CA LYS A 27 6.10 -9.62 7.58
C LYS A 27 6.63 -8.96 8.84
N SER A 28 7.27 -7.80 8.70
CA SER A 28 7.77 -7.04 9.84
C SER A 28 6.65 -6.64 10.78
N ALA A 29 5.50 -6.23 10.24
CA ALA A 29 4.35 -5.86 11.04
C ALA A 29 3.89 -7.04 11.90
N LYS A 30 3.85 -8.24 11.31
CA LYS A 30 3.44 -9.45 12.03
C LYS A 30 4.42 -9.81 13.15
N ILE A 31 5.70 -9.64 12.88
CA ILE A 31 6.73 -9.88 13.90
C ILE A 31 6.57 -8.91 15.06
N LEU A 32 6.37 -7.64 14.75
CA LEU A 32 6.18 -6.61 15.78
C LEU A 32 4.91 -6.85 16.58
N LEU A 33 3.84 -7.27 15.92
CA LEU A 33 2.60 -7.63 16.62
C LEU A 33 2.86 -8.72 17.65
N ASN A 34 3.56 -9.77 17.24
CA ASN A 34 3.85 -10.89 18.12
C ASN A 34 4.76 -10.51 19.28
N ALA A 35 5.56 -9.46 19.08
CA ALA A 35 6.43 -8.95 20.13
C ALA A 35 5.73 -7.91 21.03
N GLY A 36 4.48 -7.59 20.74
CA GLY A 36 3.74 -6.61 21.52
C GLY A 36 4.07 -5.17 21.17
N GLU A 37 4.77 -4.95 20.05
CA GLU A 37 5.16 -3.63 19.60
C GLU A 37 4.11 -3.09 18.63
N TYR A 38 2.96 -2.71 19.15
CA TYR A 38 1.79 -2.40 18.34
C TYR A 38 1.95 -1.13 17.51
N LYS A 39 2.56 -0.08 18.07
CA LYS A 39 2.78 1.15 17.30
C LYS A 39 3.69 0.90 16.10
N GLY A 40 4.77 0.14 16.32
CA GLY A 40 5.67 -0.22 15.24
C GLY A 40 5.00 -1.10 14.21
N ALA A 41 4.15 -2.02 14.66
CA ALA A 41 3.39 -2.88 13.75
C ALA A 41 2.44 -2.07 12.89
N ASN A 42 1.77 -1.08 13.46
CA ASN A 42 0.88 -0.19 12.69
C ASN A 42 1.65 0.59 11.64
N ASN A 43 2.84 1.06 12.00
CA ASN A 43 3.71 1.77 11.06
C ASN A 43 4.05 0.87 9.87
N ARG A 44 4.46 -0.35 10.14
CA ARG A 44 4.84 -1.28 9.06
C ARG A 44 3.65 -1.70 8.22
N ALA A 45 2.47 -1.89 8.83
CA ALA A 45 1.26 -2.22 8.09
C ALA A 45 0.89 -1.10 7.11
N TYR A 46 1.00 0.15 7.56
CA TYR A 46 0.75 1.29 6.67
C TYR A 46 1.72 1.27 5.49
N TYR A 47 3.01 1.07 5.75
CA TYR A 47 3.99 1.08 4.66
C TYR A 47 3.83 -0.10 3.72
N ALA A 48 3.32 -1.22 4.20
CA ALA A 48 2.96 -2.33 3.32
C ALA A 48 1.91 -1.89 2.30
N ILE A 49 0.88 -1.17 2.77
CA ILE A 49 -0.16 -0.63 1.90
C ILE A 49 0.46 0.40 0.95
N PHE A 50 1.26 1.31 1.48
CA PHE A 50 1.84 2.39 0.68
C PHE A 50 2.72 1.87 -0.46
N HIS A 51 3.55 0.89 -0.18
CA HIS A 51 4.41 0.32 -1.22
C HIS A 51 3.61 -0.44 -2.27
N ALA A 52 2.52 -1.09 -1.86
CA ALA A 52 1.63 -1.73 -2.83
C ALA A 52 0.92 -0.70 -3.71
N ILE A 53 0.51 0.44 -3.13
CA ILE A 53 -0.04 1.56 -3.90
C ILE A 53 0.96 2.01 -4.95
N ASN A 54 2.21 2.19 -4.54
CA ASN A 54 3.25 2.63 -5.47
C ASN A 54 3.59 1.59 -6.53
N ALA A 55 3.43 0.30 -6.21
CA ALA A 55 3.60 -0.74 -7.21
C ALA A 55 2.53 -0.63 -8.30
N VAL A 56 1.28 -0.38 -7.90
CA VAL A 56 0.20 -0.20 -8.87
C VAL A 56 0.46 1.03 -9.73
N HIS A 57 0.88 2.15 -9.13
CA HIS A 57 1.24 3.34 -9.90
C HIS A 57 2.36 3.06 -10.87
N ALA A 58 3.39 2.34 -10.45
CA ALA A 58 4.54 2.05 -11.29
C ALA A 58 4.14 1.20 -12.50
N LEU A 59 3.13 0.35 -12.35
CA LEU A 59 2.64 -0.44 -13.48
C LEU A 59 2.18 0.46 -14.62
N ASP A 60 1.59 1.61 -14.28
CA ASP A 60 1.13 2.59 -15.26
C ASP A 60 2.17 3.66 -15.54
N GLY A 61 3.40 3.47 -15.08
CA GLY A 61 4.49 4.42 -15.34
C GLY A 61 4.41 5.69 -14.53
N ARG A 62 3.76 5.66 -13.38
CA ARG A 62 3.53 6.84 -12.56
C ARG A 62 4.35 6.77 -11.27
N ALA A 63 4.79 7.93 -10.82
CA ALA A 63 5.56 8.05 -9.58
C ALA A 63 5.18 9.36 -8.89
N PHE A 64 5.15 9.33 -7.57
CA PHE A 64 4.82 10.50 -6.77
C PHE A 64 5.83 10.63 -5.65
N LYS A 65 6.30 11.86 -5.43
CA LYS A 65 7.29 12.10 -4.38
C LYS A 65 6.69 12.11 -2.99
N ARG A 66 5.45 12.58 -2.86
CA ARG A 66 4.81 12.70 -1.55
C ARG A 66 3.76 11.62 -1.36
N HIS A 67 3.70 11.11 -0.14
CA HIS A 67 2.70 10.10 0.24
C HIS A 67 1.29 10.60 -0.06
N LYS A 68 1.03 11.85 0.30
CA LYS A 68 -0.28 12.46 0.08
C LYS A 68 -0.71 12.39 -1.37
N ASP A 69 0.21 12.70 -2.28
CA ASP A 69 -0.11 12.69 -3.70
C ASP A 69 -0.31 11.28 -4.23
N ALA A 70 0.51 10.34 -3.78
CA ALA A 70 0.39 8.95 -4.20
C ALA A 70 -0.98 8.40 -3.78
N ILE A 71 -1.39 8.67 -2.55
CA ILE A 71 -2.66 8.17 -2.02
C ILE A 71 -3.84 8.85 -2.70
N ALA A 72 -3.78 10.18 -2.87
CA ALA A 72 -4.87 10.93 -3.51
C ALA A 72 -5.08 10.48 -4.94
N ASN A 73 -3.99 10.27 -5.69
CA ASN A 73 -4.09 9.82 -7.06
C ASN A 73 -4.54 8.37 -7.16
N PHE A 74 -4.16 7.54 -6.18
CA PHE A 74 -4.64 6.17 -6.15
C PHE A 74 -6.17 6.15 -5.95
N ASN A 75 -6.67 6.94 -5.02
CA ASN A 75 -8.10 7.02 -4.76
C ASN A 75 -8.86 7.52 -5.99
N LYS A 76 -8.32 8.53 -6.66
CA LYS A 76 -8.96 9.11 -7.83
C LYS A 76 -9.01 8.13 -9.00
N ASP A 77 -7.90 7.46 -9.27
CA ASP A 77 -7.78 6.68 -10.49
C ASP A 77 -8.09 5.20 -10.35
N TYR A 78 -8.06 4.67 -9.13
CA TYR A 78 -8.28 3.24 -8.93
C TYR A 78 -9.44 2.92 -8.01
N VAL A 79 -9.79 3.80 -7.08
CA VAL A 79 -10.88 3.55 -6.14
C VAL A 79 -12.18 4.15 -6.66
N LYS A 80 -12.17 5.42 -7.06
CA LYS A 80 -13.37 6.05 -7.60
C LYS A 80 -13.85 5.38 -8.87
N THR A 81 -12.95 4.84 -9.63
CA THR A 81 -13.28 4.13 -10.87
C THR A 81 -13.71 2.69 -10.60
N GLU A 82 -13.67 2.27 -9.36
CA GLU A 82 -14.05 0.93 -8.91
C GLU A 82 -13.18 -0.19 -9.48
N ILE A 83 -11.96 0.13 -9.89
CA ILE A 83 -10.97 -0.89 -10.20
C ILE A 83 -10.60 -1.64 -8.92
N PHE A 84 -10.46 -0.89 -7.81
CA PHE A 84 -10.36 -1.46 -6.48
C PHE A 84 -11.69 -1.21 -5.76
N PRO A 85 -12.10 -2.06 -4.83
CA PRO A 85 -13.36 -1.86 -4.10
C PRO A 85 -13.40 -0.51 -3.41
N ARG A 86 -14.57 0.08 -3.38
CA ARG A 86 -14.77 1.42 -2.85
C ARG A 86 -14.30 1.59 -1.41
N GLU A 87 -14.52 0.59 -0.58
CA GLU A 87 -14.15 0.65 0.83
C GLU A 87 -12.64 0.67 1.05
N VAL A 88 -11.86 0.32 0.03
CA VAL A 88 -10.41 0.36 0.11
C VAL A 88 -9.93 1.78 0.41
N GLY A 89 -10.57 2.79 -0.20
CA GLY A 89 -10.20 4.18 0.06
C GLY A 89 -10.34 4.56 1.52
N ARG A 90 -11.44 4.13 2.14
CA ARG A 90 -11.68 4.39 3.57
C ARG A 90 -10.65 3.68 4.43
N LYS A 91 -10.35 2.44 4.08
CA LYS A 91 -9.36 1.65 4.84
C LYS A 91 -7.95 2.23 4.75
N ILE A 92 -7.58 2.75 3.56
CA ILE A 92 -6.30 3.43 3.39
C ILE A 92 -6.23 4.66 4.29
N GLY A 93 -7.30 5.47 4.31
CA GLY A 93 -7.35 6.66 5.14
C GLY A 93 -7.23 6.32 6.62
N GLU A 94 -7.90 5.27 7.05
CA GLU A 94 -7.83 4.82 8.43
C GLU A 94 -6.41 4.37 8.79
N ALA A 95 -5.77 3.62 7.89
CA ALA A 95 -4.41 3.16 8.11
C ALA A 95 -3.44 4.34 8.24
N GLU A 96 -3.66 5.37 7.45
CA GLU A 96 -2.85 6.58 7.48
C GLU A 96 -3.00 7.29 8.82
N GLU A 97 -4.23 7.42 9.31
CA GLU A 97 -4.51 8.05 10.60
C GLU A 97 -3.88 7.27 11.75
N ILE A 98 -4.04 5.96 11.73
CA ILE A 98 -3.51 5.10 12.79
C ILE A 98 -1.98 5.13 12.80
N ARG A 99 -1.36 5.12 11.62
CA ARG A 99 0.10 5.21 11.54
C ARG A 99 0.58 6.55 12.07
N HIS A 100 -0.09 7.63 11.70
CA HIS A 100 0.28 8.96 12.17
C HIS A 100 0.16 9.06 13.69
N ALA A 101 -0.93 8.56 14.25
CA ALA A 101 -1.12 8.56 15.70
C ALA A 101 -0.05 7.70 16.39
N SER A 102 0.25 6.55 15.82
CA SER A 102 1.25 5.64 16.38
C SER A 102 2.64 6.26 16.43
N ASP A 103 2.98 7.06 15.41
CA ASP A 103 4.30 7.66 15.31
C ASP A 103 4.43 8.98 16.07
N TYR A 104 3.36 9.76 16.14
CA TYR A 104 3.47 11.16 16.59
C TYR A 104 2.59 11.55 17.77
N ASP A 105 1.57 10.77 18.11
CA ASP A 105 0.68 11.12 19.21
C ASP A 105 1.14 10.43 20.48
N ASP A 106 1.69 11.22 21.41
CA ASP A 106 2.26 10.70 22.64
C ASP A 106 1.23 9.98 23.51
N PHE A 107 -0.03 10.35 23.41
CA PHE A 107 -1.08 9.79 24.26
C PHE A 107 -1.86 8.67 23.57
N TYR A 108 -1.55 8.38 22.33
CA TYR A 108 -2.23 7.32 21.61
C TYR A 108 -1.80 5.95 22.14
N ILE A 109 -2.79 5.10 22.39
CA ILE A 109 -2.54 3.74 22.84
C ILE A 109 -3.01 2.80 21.74
N ALA A 110 -2.06 2.11 21.11
CA ALA A 110 -2.37 1.16 20.06
C ALA A 110 -2.83 -0.15 20.72
N SER A 111 -4.01 -0.64 20.37
CA SER A 111 -4.49 -1.89 20.89
C SER A 111 -4.06 -3.05 19.99
N LYS A 112 -3.99 -4.23 20.57
CA LYS A 112 -3.67 -5.45 19.83
C LYS A 112 -4.72 -5.70 18.75
N GLU A 113 -6.00 -5.55 19.10
CA GLU A 113 -7.09 -5.81 18.15
C GLU A 113 -7.06 -4.87 16.97
N GLU A 114 -6.82 -3.59 17.22
CA GLU A 114 -6.72 -2.61 16.13
C GLU A 114 -5.54 -2.93 15.23
N THR A 115 -4.41 -3.28 15.83
CA THR A 115 -3.20 -3.60 15.08
C THR A 115 -3.40 -4.87 14.23
N GLU A 116 -4.04 -5.89 14.80
CA GLU A 116 -4.38 -7.10 14.04
C GLU A 116 -5.24 -6.76 12.83
N ARG A 117 -6.20 -5.86 13.02
CA ARG A 117 -7.07 -5.44 11.92
C ARG A 117 -6.29 -4.71 10.84
N GLN A 118 -5.36 -3.83 11.24
CA GLN A 118 -4.53 -3.11 10.27
C GLN A 118 -3.65 -4.06 9.47
N ILE A 119 -3.10 -5.06 10.10
CA ILE A 119 -2.29 -6.07 9.41
C ILE A 119 -3.14 -6.86 8.42
N ALA A 120 -4.36 -7.23 8.81
CA ALA A 120 -5.27 -7.94 7.92
C ALA A 120 -5.62 -7.09 6.71
N VAL A 121 -5.89 -5.81 6.93
CA VAL A 121 -6.18 -4.87 5.84
C VAL A 121 -4.99 -4.77 4.88
N ALA A 122 -3.78 -4.66 5.42
CA ALA A 122 -2.58 -4.58 4.59
C ALA A 122 -2.39 -5.83 3.75
N GLY A 123 -2.59 -7.01 4.35
CA GLY A 123 -2.48 -8.27 3.61
C GLY A 123 -3.50 -8.36 2.49
N GLU A 124 -4.73 -7.98 2.78
CA GLU A 124 -5.81 -7.98 1.80
C GLU A 124 -5.49 -7.02 0.65
N PHE A 125 -4.96 -5.85 0.97
CA PHE A 125 -4.62 -4.86 -0.04
C PHE A 125 -3.50 -5.35 -0.95
N ILE A 126 -2.49 -6.01 -0.39
CA ILE A 126 -1.41 -6.60 -1.20
C ILE A 126 -1.99 -7.63 -2.16
N GLU A 127 -2.92 -8.48 -1.70
CA GLU A 127 -3.55 -9.48 -2.57
C GLU A 127 -4.32 -8.82 -3.71
N LEU A 128 -5.09 -7.79 -3.42
CA LEU A 128 -5.82 -7.06 -4.45
C LEU A 128 -4.85 -6.43 -5.45
N SER A 129 -3.73 -5.90 -4.95
CA SER A 129 -2.72 -5.29 -5.82
C SER A 129 -2.08 -6.33 -6.74
N LEU A 130 -1.78 -7.52 -6.20
CA LEU A 130 -1.21 -8.59 -7.00
C LEU A 130 -2.15 -9.05 -8.11
N ILE A 131 -3.43 -9.16 -7.80
CA ILE A 131 -4.44 -9.53 -8.79
C ILE A 131 -4.47 -8.49 -9.90
N HIS A 132 -4.49 -7.21 -9.53
CA HIS A 132 -4.52 -6.13 -10.51
C HIS A 132 -3.25 -6.12 -11.38
N ILE A 133 -2.09 -6.33 -10.76
CA ILE A 133 -0.82 -6.31 -11.47
C ILE A 133 -0.74 -7.48 -12.47
N SER A 134 -1.24 -8.65 -12.08
CA SER A 134 -1.24 -9.83 -12.94
C SER A 134 -2.18 -9.66 -14.14
N GLU A 135 -3.33 -9.04 -13.88
CA GLU A 135 -4.35 -8.85 -14.92
C GLU A 135 -4.96 -7.47 -14.75
N PRO A 136 -4.28 -6.43 -15.26
CA PRO A 136 -4.73 -5.07 -15.03
C PRO A 136 -6.16 -4.83 -15.49
N THR A 137 -6.99 -4.38 -14.56
CA THR A 137 -8.36 -3.98 -14.84
C THR A 137 -8.36 -2.54 -15.29
N ARG A 138 -9.06 -2.24 -16.37
CA ARG A 138 -9.14 -0.89 -16.88
C ARG A 138 -10.52 -0.34 -16.65
N PRO A 139 -10.64 0.98 -16.43
CA PRO A 139 -11.96 1.60 -16.32
C PRO A 139 -12.70 1.39 -17.62
N ARG A 140 -13.99 1.22 -17.52
CA ARG A 140 -14.78 1.10 -18.71
C ARG A 140 -14.89 2.45 -19.39
N LEU A 141 -14.67 2.45 -20.68
CA LEU A 141 -14.67 3.68 -21.45
C LEU A 141 -15.98 3.85 -22.17
N ILE A 142 -17.01 3.59 -21.54
CA ILE A 142 -18.28 3.70 -22.23
C ILE A 142 -19.03 4.89 -21.83
#